data_f4ad7f155fe2286ce30074e630ae7b7c
#
_entry.id   f4ad7f155fe2286ce30074e630ae7b7c
#
_cell.length_a   1.000
_cell.length_b   1.000
_cell.length_c   1.000
_cell.angle_alpha   90.00
_cell.angle_beta   90.00
_cell.angle_gamma   90.00
#
_symmetry.space_group_name_H-M   'P 1'
#
loop_
_entity.id
_entity.type
_entity.pdbx_description
1 polymer ?
#
loop_
_entity_poly.entity_id
_entity_poly.type
_entity_poly.pdbx_seq_one_letter_code
_entity_poly.pdbx_strand_id
1 'polypeptide(L)'
;MKGFENINPEVAKDLIELVNSISGLEKTKSVNYPTKKGGITSFNYVPLDDILSKTKENNNFALMQPIGTDENGRTGVKCVLIHKSGHVIETDTYPFQLSNNTDLQAEGAEITYRKRYALGAFLGMSTDEDTDGNDSRSINVTERKATPRQIEVILKNYKGDLLTKLLQANNIDKIEDLSIKKASKLINKIMQKGGDKQ
;
A
#
# COMPACT_ATOMS: atom_id res chain seq x y z
N MET A 1 -18.65 -11.75 -14.57
CA MET A 1 -19.05 -12.31 -13.24
C MET A 1 -20.05 -13.41 -13.49
N LYS A 2 -19.82 -14.61 -12.96
CA LYS A 2 -20.66 -15.80 -13.22
C LYS A 2 -21.27 -16.31 -11.92
N GLY A 3 -22.39 -17.06 -12.01
CA GLY A 3 -23.05 -17.71 -10.89
C GLY A 3 -24.15 -16.89 -10.21
N PHE A 4 -24.41 -15.67 -10.69
CA PHE A 4 -25.52 -14.85 -10.17
C PHE A 4 -26.84 -15.08 -10.91
N GLU A 5 -26.78 -15.57 -12.15
CA GLU A 5 -27.95 -15.69 -13.03
C GLU A 5 -28.99 -16.73 -12.53
N ASN A 6 -28.53 -17.73 -11.77
CA ASN A 6 -29.35 -18.82 -11.28
C ASN A 6 -29.14 -19.07 -9.79
N ILE A 7 -28.98 -18.03 -9.01
CA ILE A 7 -28.81 -18.15 -7.55
C ILE A 7 -30.13 -18.60 -6.93
N ASN A 8 -30.10 -19.71 -6.19
CA ASN A 8 -31.29 -20.17 -5.47
C ASN A 8 -31.48 -19.38 -4.14
N PRO A 9 -32.69 -19.40 -3.55
CA PRO A 9 -32.99 -18.62 -2.35
C PRO A 9 -32.09 -18.95 -1.15
N GLU A 10 -31.66 -20.19 -0.98
CA GLU A 10 -30.74 -20.60 0.10
C GLU A 10 -29.37 -19.94 -0.07
N VAL A 11 -28.78 -20.06 -1.26
CA VAL A 11 -27.48 -19.45 -1.57
C VAL A 11 -27.54 -17.94 -1.45
N ALA A 12 -28.64 -17.32 -1.92
CA ALA A 12 -28.85 -15.87 -1.82
C ALA A 12 -28.90 -15.41 -0.36
N LYS A 13 -29.64 -16.14 0.49
CA LYS A 13 -29.73 -15.84 1.94
C LYS A 13 -28.37 -15.94 2.60
N ASP A 14 -27.65 -17.06 2.39
CA ASP A 14 -26.36 -17.30 2.98
C ASP A 14 -25.30 -16.28 2.49
N LEU A 15 -25.39 -15.82 1.23
CA LEU A 15 -24.54 -14.77 0.69
C LEU A 15 -24.79 -13.41 1.37
N ILE A 16 -26.06 -13.05 1.60
CA ILE A 16 -26.43 -11.83 2.34
C ILE A 16 -25.87 -11.88 3.75
N GLU A 17 -25.99 -13.02 4.44
CA GLU A 17 -25.43 -13.21 5.78
C GLU A 17 -23.90 -13.06 5.79
N LEU A 18 -23.21 -13.65 4.81
CA LEU A 18 -21.77 -13.49 4.65
C LEU A 18 -21.39 -12.02 4.46
N VAL A 19 -21.99 -11.32 3.50
CA VAL A 19 -21.68 -9.91 3.20
C VAL A 19 -21.95 -9.03 4.42
N ASN A 20 -23.06 -9.24 5.13
CA ASN A 20 -23.37 -8.48 6.36
C ASN A 20 -22.35 -8.74 7.47
N SER A 21 -21.85 -9.97 7.59
CA SER A 21 -20.88 -10.33 8.64
C SER A 21 -19.52 -9.64 8.46
N ILE A 22 -19.12 -9.35 7.22
CA ILE A 22 -17.84 -8.71 6.89
C ILE A 22 -17.93 -7.18 6.78
N SER A 23 -19.12 -6.62 6.58
CA SER A 23 -19.33 -5.17 6.43
C SER A 23 -18.90 -4.35 7.66
N GLY A 24 -18.87 -4.98 8.85
CA GLY A 24 -18.48 -4.36 10.12
C GLY A 24 -17.00 -4.50 10.49
N LEU A 25 -16.15 -5.03 9.59
CA LEU A 25 -14.72 -5.18 9.86
C LEU A 25 -14.03 -3.83 10.03
N GLU A 26 -13.25 -3.70 11.10
CA GLU A 26 -12.50 -2.48 11.42
C GLU A 26 -11.23 -2.36 10.58
N LYS A 27 -10.85 -1.12 10.27
CA LYS A 27 -9.61 -0.78 9.56
C LYS A 27 -8.45 -0.73 10.56
N THR A 28 -7.91 -1.89 10.93
CA THR A 28 -6.94 -2.08 12.02
C THR A 28 -5.48 -1.83 11.61
N LYS A 29 -5.18 -1.78 10.32
CA LYS A 29 -3.83 -1.53 9.79
C LYS A 29 -3.74 -0.16 9.14
N SER A 30 -2.58 0.49 9.26
CA SER A 30 -2.28 1.74 8.59
C SER A 30 -1.11 1.60 7.62
N VAL A 31 -1.16 2.35 6.55
CA VAL A 31 -0.06 2.47 5.59
C VAL A 31 0.26 3.93 5.33
N ASN A 32 1.56 4.22 5.19
CA ASN A 32 2.07 5.55 4.97
C ASN A 32 2.68 5.66 3.57
N TYR A 33 2.18 6.58 2.76
CA TYR A 33 2.72 6.85 1.43
C TYR A 33 3.34 8.25 1.35
N PRO A 34 4.54 8.37 0.77
CA PRO A 34 5.09 9.67 0.45
C PRO A 34 4.27 10.30 -0.68
N THR A 35 3.81 11.53 -0.48
CA THR A 35 3.10 12.29 -1.52
C THR A 35 4.08 12.95 -2.47
N LYS A 36 3.66 13.22 -3.71
CA LYS A 36 4.45 13.96 -4.72
C LYS A 36 4.86 15.37 -4.24
N LYS A 37 4.10 15.96 -3.31
CA LYS A 37 4.39 17.27 -2.70
C LYS A 37 5.35 17.20 -1.51
N GLY A 38 5.85 16.00 -1.17
CA GLY A 38 6.83 15.78 -0.11
C GLY A 38 6.25 15.64 1.30
N GLY A 39 4.94 15.43 1.43
CA GLY A 39 4.28 15.01 2.67
C GLY A 39 4.16 13.49 2.76
N ILE A 40 3.53 12.98 3.82
CA ILE A 40 3.12 11.59 3.96
C ILE A 40 1.60 11.59 4.10
N THR A 41 0.93 10.75 3.32
CA THR A 41 -0.48 10.41 3.51
C THR A 41 -0.54 9.09 4.25
N SER A 42 -1.35 9.03 5.31
CA SER A 42 -1.65 7.81 6.04
C SER A 42 -3.12 7.49 5.86
N PHE A 43 -3.43 6.23 5.65
CA PHE A 43 -4.81 5.75 5.69
C PHE A 43 -4.87 4.37 6.35
N ASN A 44 -6.00 4.11 6.99
CA ASN A 44 -6.27 2.82 7.61
C ASN A 44 -6.98 1.90 6.62
N TYR A 45 -6.74 0.61 6.77
CA TYR A 45 -7.35 -0.41 5.92
C TYR A 45 -7.69 -1.68 6.70
N VAL A 46 -8.63 -2.45 6.16
CA VAL A 46 -8.95 -3.80 6.64
C VAL A 46 -7.91 -4.77 6.09
N PRO A 47 -7.15 -5.50 6.95
CA PRO A 47 -6.20 -6.52 6.49
C PRO A 47 -6.89 -7.63 5.69
N LEU A 48 -6.20 -8.18 4.70
CA LEU A 48 -6.70 -9.31 3.92
C LEU A 48 -7.02 -10.51 4.84
N ASP A 49 -6.15 -10.76 5.82
CA ASP A 49 -6.31 -11.88 6.76
C ASP A 49 -7.59 -11.77 7.60
N ASP A 50 -7.99 -10.55 7.97
CA ASP A 50 -9.23 -10.33 8.74
C ASP A 50 -10.46 -10.66 7.88
N ILE A 51 -10.44 -10.26 6.60
CA ILE A 51 -11.51 -10.60 5.64
C ILE A 51 -11.58 -12.11 5.43
N LEU A 52 -10.44 -12.74 5.20
CA LEU A 52 -10.35 -14.19 5.00
C LEU A 52 -10.80 -14.97 6.24
N SER A 53 -10.40 -14.53 7.43
CA SER A 53 -10.79 -15.15 8.70
C SER A 53 -12.29 -15.05 8.92
N LYS A 54 -12.85 -13.85 8.70
CA LYS A 54 -14.30 -13.63 8.84
C LYS A 54 -15.11 -14.45 7.83
N THR A 55 -14.62 -14.58 6.60
CA THR A 55 -15.26 -15.42 5.58
C THR A 55 -15.24 -16.90 5.98
N LYS A 56 -14.15 -17.36 6.62
CA LYS A 56 -14.03 -18.75 7.11
C LYS A 56 -14.97 -19.06 8.29
N GLU A 57 -15.32 -18.07 9.10
CA GLU A 57 -16.32 -18.25 10.17
C GLU A 57 -17.71 -18.58 9.61
N ASN A 58 -17.99 -18.17 8.37
CA ASN A 58 -19.20 -18.53 7.66
C ASN A 58 -19.03 -19.92 7.03
N ASN A 59 -19.58 -20.94 7.69
CA ASN A 59 -19.48 -22.34 7.25
C ASN A 59 -20.26 -22.66 5.97
N ASN A 60 -20.94 -21.70 5.35
CA ASN A 60 -21.72 -21.92 4.13
C ASN A 60 -20.91 -21.74 2.86
N PHE A 61 -19.77 -20.98 2.94
CA PHE A 61 -18.94 -20.69 1.78
C PHE A 61 -17.46 -21.02 1.99
N ALA A 62 -16.84 -21.57 0.96
CA ALA A 62 -15.40 -21.59 0.80
C ALA A 62 -15.00 -20.46 -0.15
N LEU A 63 -14.01 -19.64 0.27
CA LEU A 63 -13.44 -18.57 -0.54
C LEU A 63 -12.07 -18.97 -1.08
N MET A 64 -11.89 -18.80 -2.39
CA MET A 64 -10.62 -18.98 -3.08
C MET A 64 -10.25 -17.74 -3.91
N GLN A 65 -8.96 -17.45 -3.98
CA GLN A 65 -8.43 -16.37 -4.83
C GLN A 65 -7.28 -16.89 -5.71
N PRO A 66 -7.59 -17.67 -6.76
CA PRO A 66 -6.58 -18.15 -7.67
C PRO A 66 -5.97 -16.99 -8.47
N ILE A 67 -4.65 -17.09 -8.69
CA ILE A 67 -3.92 -16.24 -9.63
C ILE A 67 -3.80 -17.03 -10.95
N GLY A 68 -4.06 -16.36 -12.04
CA GLY A 68 -4.00 -16.93 -13.38
C GLY A 68 -3.95 -15.84 -14.44
N THR A 69 -4.16 -16.23 -15.68
CA THR A 69 -4.25 -15.31 -16.81
C THR A 69 -5.68 -15.14 -17.30
N ASP A 70 -6.03 -13.94 -17.76
CA ASP A 70 -7.29 -13.70 -18.46
C ASP A 70 -7.20 -14.17 -19.93
N GLU A 71 -8.29 -14.01 -20.68
CA GLU A 71 -8.37 -14.35 -22.11
C GLU A 71 -7.39 -13.57 -22.99
N ASN A 72 -6.90 -12.44 -22.53
CA ASN A 72 -5.89 -11.61 -23.19
C ASN A 72 -4.46 -11.93 -22.73
N GLY A 73 -4.27 -12.98 -21.92
CA GLY A 73 -2.97 -13.38 -21.37
C GLY A 73 -2.43 -12.47 -20.25
N ARG A 74 -3.27 -11.59 -19.66
CA ARG A 74 -2.85 -10.72 -18.56
C ARG A 74 -2.98 -11.44 -17.24
N THR A 75 -1.92 -11.43 -16.42
CA THR A 75 -1.94 -11.98 -15.08
C THR A 75 -2.96 -11.23 -14.22
N GLY A 76 -3.65 -11.95 -13.34
CA GLY A 76 -4.63 -11.35 -12.45
C GLY A 76 -5.12 -12.32 -11.37
N VAL A 77 -6.02 -11.85 -10.53
CA VAL A 77 -6.66 -12.63 -9.48
C VAL A 77 -8.16 -12.73 -9.74
N LYS A 78 -8.73 -13.90 -9.48
CA LYS A 78 -10.18 -14.10 -9.39
C LYS A 78 -10.59 -14.23 -7.93
N CYS A 79 -11.87 -13.93 -7.64
CA CYS A 79 -12.51 -14.33 -6.40
C CYS A 79 -13.55 -15.39 -6.73
N VAL A 80 -13.54 -16.49 -6.00
CA VAL A 80 -14.43 -17.63 -6.17
C VAL A 80 -15.03 -17.98 -4.83
N LEU A 81 -16.35 -17.95 -4.72
CA LEU A 81 -17.12 -18.47 -3.59
C LEU A 81 -17.78 -19.77 -3.99
N ILE A 82 -17.53 -20.81 -3.22
CA ILE A 82 -18.16 -22.11 -3.39
C ILE A 82 -19.10 -22.33 -2.20
N HIS A 83 -20.39 -22.35 -2.46
CA HIS A 83 -21.40 -22.62 -1.46
C HIS A 83 -21.43 -24.12 -1.10
N LYS A 84 -21.82 -24.47 0.13
CA LYS A 84 -21.94 -25.86 0.62
C LYS A 84 -22.86 -26.74 -0.28
N SER A 85 -23.81 -26.15 -1.02
CA SER A 85 -24.65 -26.87 -2.00
C SER A 85 -23.94 -27.17 -3.32
N GLY A 86 -22.68 -26.73 -3.49
CA GLY A 86 -21.95 -26.85 -4.75
C GLY A 86 -22.17 -25.69 -5.73
N HIS A 87 -23.00 -24.70 -5.39
CA HIS A 87 -23.15 -23.50 -6.22
C HIS A 87 -21.87 -22.67 -6.18
N VAL A 88 -21.40 -22.22 -7.37
CA VAL A 88 -20.16 -21.46 -7.52
C VAL A 88 -20.46 -20.06 -8.04
N ILE A 89 -19.95 -19.06 -7.36
CA ILE A 89 -19.99 -17.65 -7.77
C ILE A 89 -18.56 -17.19 -8.00
N GLU A 90 -18.26 -16.66 -9.19
CA GLU A 90 -16.91 -16.19 -9.51
C GLU A 90 -16.91 -14.83 -10.20
N THR A 91 -15.84 -14.06 -9.95
CA THR A 91 -15.57 -12.83 -10.70
C THR A 91 -14.84 -13.14 -12.01
N ASP A 92 -14.84 -12.16 -12.91
CA ASP A 92 -13.83 -12.12 -13.95
C ASP A 92 -12.45 -11.92 -13.32
N THR A 93 -11.39 -12.18 -14.08
CA THR A 93 -10.03 -11.94 -13.63
C THR A 93 -9.81 -10.44 -13.46
N TYR A 94 -9.44 -10.01 -12.26
CA TYR A 94 -8.97 -8.65 -12.00
C TYR A 94 -7.49 -8.56 -12.40
N PRO A 95 -7.18 -7.98 -13.59
CA PRO A 95 -5.83 -8.00 -14.12
C PRO A 95 -4.94 -7.01 -13.37
N PHE A 96 -3.64 -7.35 -13.25
CA PHE A 96 -2.62 -6.46 -12.75
C PHE A 96 -1.27 -6.75 -13.43
N GLN A 97 -0.40 -5.76 -13.45
CA GLN A 97 0.99 -5.94 -13.80
C GLN A 97 1.81 -5.99 -12.52
N LEU A 98 2.58 -7.06 -12.36
CA LEU A 98 3.62 -7.07 -11.34
C LEU A 98 4.70 -6.07 -11.76
N SER A 99 5.14 -5.25 -10.83
CA SER A 99 6.27 -4.36 -11.07
C SER A 99 7.49 -5.21 -11.44
N ASN A 100 8.29 -4.76 -12.42
CA ASN A 100 9.53 -5.43 -12.84
C ASN A 100 10.59 -5.39 -11.71
N ASN A 101 10.17 -5.67 -10.50
CA ASN A 101 11.02 -5.66 -9.33
C ASN A 101 11.57 -7.08 -9.13
N THR A 102 12.88 -7.19 -8.96
CA THR A 102 13.55 -8.45 -8.64
C THR A 102 13.40 -8.84 -7.15
N ASP A 103 12.71 -8.03 -6.37
CA ASP A 103 12.45 -8.27 -4.95
C ASP A 103 11.16 -9.08 -4.78
N LEU A 104 11.29 -10.36 -4.45
CA LEU A 104 10.18 -11.29 -4.19
C LEU A 104 9.28 -10.84 -3.04
N GLN A 105 9.82 -10.10 -2.06
CA GLN A 105 9.01 -9.54 -0.97
C GLN A 105 8.08 -8.44 -1.47
N ALA A 106 8.59 -7.57 -2.33
CA ALA A 106 7.78 -6.51 -2.94
C ALA A 106 6.68 -7.09 -3.85
N GLU A 107 6.99 -8.13 -4.61
CA GLU A 107 6.04 -8.86 -5.43
C GLU A 107 4.93 -9.50 -4.58
N GLY A 108 5.28 -10.20 -3.51
CA GLY A 108 4.33 -10.80 -2.56
C GLY A 108 3.41 -9.76 -1.91
N ALA A 109 3.96 -8.59 -1.54
CA ALA A 109 3.18 -7.48 -1.00
C ALA A 109 2.19 -6.92 -2.04
N GLU A 110 2.61 -6.78 -3.30
CA GLU A 110 1.73 -6.32 -4.39
C GLU A 110 0.60 -7.31 -4.65
N ILE A 111 0.89 -8.61 -4.68
CA ILE A 111 -0.13 -9.67 -4.82
C ILE A 111 -1.14 -9.59 -3.68
N THR A 112 -0.69 -9.46 -2.44
CA THR A 112 -1.56 -9.33 -1.26
C THR A 112 -2.46 -8.11 -1.36
N TYR A 113 -1.90 -6.97 -1.80
CA TYR A 113 -2.63 -5.75 -2.06
C TYR A 113 -3.75 -5.97 -3.10
N ARG A 114 -3.42 -6.60 -4.24
CA ARG A 114 -4.39 -6.87 -5.32
C ARG A 114 -5.49 -7.84 -4.87
N LYS A 115 -5.15 -8.88 -4.13
CA LYS A 115 -6.13 -9.81 -3.54
C LYS A 115 -7.13 -9.10 -2.64
N ARG A 116 -6.65 -8.19 -1.77
CA ARG A 116 -7.51 -7.42 -0.87
C ARG A 116 -8.50 -6.55 -1.64
N TYR A 117 -8.05 -5.82 -2.66
CA TYR A 117 -8.93 -4.98 -3.48
C TYR A 117 -9.94 -5.77 -4.30
N ALA A 118 -9.51 -6.86 -4.95
CA ALA A 118 -10.41 -7.73 -5.68
C ALA A 118 -11.49 -8.33 -4.78
N LEU A 119 -11.10 -8.74 -3.56
CA LEU A 119 -12.02 -9.33 -2.59
C LEU A 119 -12.98 -8.28 -2.02
N GLY A 120 -12.49 -7.09 -1.68
CA GLY A 120 -13.31 -6.00 -1.20
C GLY A 120 -14.37 -5.58 -2.23
N ALA A 121 -13.97 -5.43 -3.49
CA ALA A 121 -14.90 -5.13 -4.58
C ALA A 121 -15.94 -6.25 -4.79
N PHE A 122 -15.52 -7.52 -4.67
CA PHE A 122 -16.40 -8.67 -4.83
C PHE A 122 -17.44 -8.78 -3.71
N LEU A 123 -17.05 -8.51 -2.48
CA LEU A 123 -17.90 -8.60 -1.30
C LEU A 123 -18.63 -7.28 -0.97
N GLY A 124 -18.46 -6.24 -1.81
CA GLY A 124 -19.14 -4.96 -1.63
C GLY A 124 -18.68 -4.18 -0.39
N MET A 125 -17.42 -4.37 0.07
CA MET A 125 -16.90 -3.69 1.25
C MET A 125 -15.87 -2.63 0.90
N SER A 126 -15.85 -1.52 1.64
CA SER A 126 -14.78 -0.53 1.60
C SER A 126 -13.58 -1.03 2.42
N THR A 127 -12.51 -1.46 1.73
CA THR A 127 -11.31 -1.95 2.40
C THR A 127 -10.44 -0.84 2.95
N ASP A 128 -10.53 0.37 2.41
CA ASP A 128 -9.72 1.52 2.78
C ASP A 128 -10.59 2.68 3.29
N GLU A 129 -9.97 3.63 4.00
CA GLU A 129 -10.63 4.90 4.29
C GLU A 129 -10.86 5.67 3.00
N ASP A 130 -12.06 6.24 2.86
CA ASP A 130 -12.38 7.15 1.77
C ASP A 130 -11.68 8.49 2.02
N THR A 131 -10.53 8.66 1.41
CA THR A 131 -9.77 9.90 1.47
C THR A 131 -10.10 10.78 0.26
N ASP A 132 -11.38 11.12 0.08
CA ASP A 132 -11.80 12.10 -0.92
C ASP A 132 -11.10 13.44 -0.68
N GLY A 133 -9.87 13.52 -1.18
CA GLY A 133 -9.16 14.75 -1.59
C GLY A 133 -8.95 15.86 -0.58
N ASN A 134 -9.48 15.81 0.65
CA ASN A 134 -9.56 17.00 1.49
C ASN A 134 -9.02 16.88 2.91
N ASP A 135 -8.38 15.79 3.29
CA ASP A 135 -7.74 15.69 4.60
C ASP A 135 -6.24 15.40 4.49
N SER A 136 -5.52 16.38 3.97
CA SER A 136 -4.09 16.49 4.26
C SER A 136 -3.92 16.88 5.73
N ARG A 137 -4.26 15.97 6.65
CA ARG A 137 -3.75 16.04 8.00
C ARG A 137 -2.24 15.90 7.89
N SER A 138 -1.57 17.01 7.95
CA SER A 138 -0.13 17.06 8.12
C SER A 138 0.19 16.42 9.46
N ILE A 139 0.30 15.10 9.48
CA ILE A 139 0.96 14.43 10.58
C ILE A 139 2.39 14.96 10.55
N ASN A 140 2.82 15.61 11.61
CA ASN A 140 4.21 15.97 11.84
C ASN A 140 5.04 14.68 11.86
N VAL A 141 5.41 14.22 10.67
CA VAL A 141 6.37 13.15 10.52
C VAL A 141 7.70 13.75 10.91
N THR A 142 8.25 13.27 11.99
CA THR A 142 9.67 13.44 12.29
C THR A 142 10.40 13.04 10.99
N GLU A 143 10.86 14.03 10.22
CA GLU A 143 11.56 13.82 8.96
C GLU A 143 12.69 12.82 9.23
N ARG A 144 12.70 11.71 8.48
CA ARG A 144 13.77 10.70 8.65
C ARG A 144 15.12 11.41 8.61
N LYS A 145 15.96 11.18 9.61
CA LYS A 145 17.29 11.75 9.70
C LYS A 145 18.16 11.27 8.54
N ALA A 146 19.10 12.08 8.13
CA ALA A 146 20.07 11.76 7.10
C ALA A 146 20.81 10.45 7.43
N THR A 147 21.08 9.65 6.42
CA THR A 147 21.85 8.41 6.59
C THR A 147 23.30 8.71 6.94
N PRO A 148 24.01 7.80 7.65
CA PRO A 148 25.43 7.99 7.96
C PRO A 148 26.28 8.32 6.73
N ARG A 149 25.98 7.68 5.59
CA ARG A 149 26.66 7.91 4.32
C ARG A 149 26.42 9.32 3.74
N GLN A 150 25.20 9.83 3.89
CA GLN A 150 24.89 11.21 3.49
C GLN A 150 25.60 12.24 4.37
N ILE A 151 25.62 11.98 5.69
CA ILE A 151 26.35 12.83 6.66
C ILE A 151 27.84 12.89 6.32
N GLU A 152 28.46 11.75 6.05
CA GLU A 152 29.88 11.68 5.67
C GLU A 152 30.18 12.52 4.42
N VAL A 153 29.37 12.44 3.37
CA VAL A 153 29.53 13.23 2.14
C VAL A 153 29.40 14.72 2.43
N ILE A 154 28.45 15.12 3.27
CA ILE A 154 28.26 16.51 3.64
C ILE A 154 29.44 17.03 4.48
N LEU A 155 29.92 16.28 5.48
CA LEU A 155 31.06 16.67 6.32
C LEU A 155 32.38 16.75 5.57
N LYS A 156 32.55 16.01 4.47
CA LYS A 156 33.71 16.15 3.57
C LYS A 156 33.75 17.51 2.87
N ASN A 157 32.58 18.11 2.60
CA ASN A 157 32.47 19.34 1.81
C ASN A 157 32.12 20.58 2.62
N TYR A 158 31.54 20.42 3.82
CA TYR A 158 31.18 21.50 4.72
C TYR A 158 31.98 21.37 6.01
N LYS A 159 32.95 22.28 6.21
CA LYS A 159 33.85 22.31 7.40
C LYS A 159 33.87 23.69 8.02
N GLY A 160 34.17 23.79 9.32
CA GLY A 160 34.30 25.05 10.06
C GLY A 160 33.06 25.93 9.91
N ASP A 161 33.26 27.21 9.56
CA ASP A 161 32.20 28.20 9.43
C ASP A 161 31.09 27.82 8.44
N LEU A 162 31.41 27.05 7.41
CA LEU A 162 30.42 26.57 6.44
C LEU A 162 29.47 25.56 7.05
N LEU A 163 29.98 24.69 7.94
CA LEU A 163 29.16 23.74 8.68
C LEU A 163 28.27 24.48 9.69
N THR A 164 28.83 25.44 10.42
CA THR A 164 28.06 26.25 11.39
C THR A 164 26.91 26.98 10.69
N LYS A 165 27.18 27.63 9.57
CA LYS A 165 26.12 28.29 8.77
C LYS A 165 25.08 27.29 8.24
N LEU A 166 25.47 26.09 7.88
CA LEU A 166 24.57 25.03 7.44
C LEU A 166 23.62 24.60 8.57
N LEU A 167 24.16 24.40 9.78
CA LEU A 167 23.37 24.02 10.96
C LEU A 167 22.36 25.11 11.31
N GLN A 168 22.81 26.37 11.37
CA GLN A 168 21.95 27.54 11.64
C GLN A 168 20.85 27.68 10.59
N ALA A 169 21.17 27.56 9.30
CA ALA A 169 20.20 27.66 8.21
C ALA A 169 19.13 26.57 8.22
N ASN A 170 19.41 25.46 8.90
CA ASN A 170 18.47 24.34 9.05
C ASN A 170 17.81 24.25 10.42
N ASN A 171 18.18 25.17 11.33
CA ASN A 171 17.68 25.24 12.71
C ASN A 171 17.91 23.93 13.47
N ILE A 172 19.12 23.36 13.36
CA ILE A 172 19.57 22.13 14.00
C ILE A 172 20.92 22.36 14.72
N ASP A 173 21.10 21.65 15.82
CA ASP A 173 22.34 21.77 16.62
C ASP A 173 23.42 20.79 16.15
N LYS A 174 23.01 19.67 15.55
CA LYS A 174 23.90 18.60 15.07
C LYS A 174 23.55 18.18 13.66
N ILE A 175 24.55 17.80 12.87
CA ILE A 175 24.35 17.37 11.49
C ILE A 175 23.51 16.09 11.39
N GLU A 176 23.53 15.25 12.43
CA GLU A 176 22.73 14.02 12.55
C GLU A 176 21.23 14.31 12.63
N ASP A 177 20.83 15.54 12.96
CA ASP A 177 19.44 15.98 13.00
C ASP A 177 18.93 16.49 11.63
N LEU A 178 19.82 16.56 10.65
CA LEU A 178 19.45 16.93 9.29
C LEU A 178 18.53 15.88 8.68
N SER A 179 17.45 16.31 8.04
CA SER A 179 16.54 15.36 7.38
C SER A 179 17.15 14.80 6.09
N ILE A 180 16.81 13.54 5.78
CA ILE A 180 17.26 12.83 4.57
C ILE A 180 17.00 13.64 3.29
N LYS A 181 15.89 14.38 3.23
CA LYS A 181 15.50 15.23 2.11
C LYS A 181 16.41 16.43 1.94
N LYS A 182 16.74 17.10 3.05
CA LYS A 182 17.67 18.24 3.07
C LYS A 182 19.09 17.77 2.74
N ALA A 183 19.51 16.62 3.28
CA ALA A 183 20.80 16.01 2.97
C ALA A 183 20.94 15.69 1.47
N SER A 184 19.94 15.07 0.85
CA SER A 184 19.93 14.78 -0.59
C SER A 184 20.05 16.05 -1.44
N LYS A 185 19.32 17.12 -1.09
CA LYS A 185 19.44 18.42 -1.80
C LYS A 185 20.83 19.03 -1.70
N LEU A 186 21.48 18.92 -0.54
CA LEU A 186 22.84 19.41 -0.34
C LEU A 186 23.84 18.61 -1.17
N ILE A 187 23.75 17.30 -1.18
CA ILE A 187 24.60 16.41 -1.96
C ILE A 187 24.49 16.72 -3.46
N ASN A 188 23.25 16.91 -3.96
CA ASN A 188 23.06 17.31 -5.35
C ASN A 188 23.72 18.65 -5.68
N LYS A 189 23.66 19.64 -4.79
CA LYS A 189 24.37 20.93 -4.95
C LYS A 189 25.90 20.77 -4.94
N ILE A 190 26.43 19.86 -4.12
CA ILE A 190 27.86 19.54 -4.09
C ILE A 190 28.29 18.95 -5.43
N MET A 191 27.51 17.98 -5.96
CA MET A 191 27.82 17.34 -7.24
C MET A 191 27.76 18.31 -8.41
N GLN A 192 26.79 19.21 -8.46
CA GLN A 192 26.68 20.24 -9.51
C GLN A 192 27.87 21.22 -9.49
N LYS A 193 28.34 21.64 -8.30
CA LYS A 193 29.52 22.52 -8.17
C LYS A 193 30.83 21.82 -8.47
N GLY A 194 30.88 20.51 -8.38
CA GLY A 194 32.10 19.72 -8.76
C GLY A 194 32.22 19.46 -10.25
N GLY A 195 31.14 19.59 -11.04
CA GLY A 195 31.13 19.43 -12.48
C GLY A 195 31.61 20.64 -13.29
N ASP A 196 31.61 21.84 -12.69
CA ASP A 196 32.05 23.10 -13.37
C ASP A 196 33.54 23.39 -13.21
N LYS A 197 34.37 22.42 -12.83
CA LYS A 197 35.83 22.52 -12.70
C LYS A 197 36.52 21.44 -13.55
N GLN A 198 36.19 21.33 -14.82
CA GLN A 198 37.05 20.72 -15.84
C GLN A 198 37.12 21.62 -17.06
#